data_ab3cadd54eaaf150980c7e3cb68c3855
#
_entry.id   ab3cadd54eaaf150980c7e3cb68c3855
#
_cell.length_a   1.000
_cell.length_b   1.000
_cell.length_c   1.000
_cell.angle_alpha   90.00
_cell.angle_beta   90.00
_cell.angle_gamma   90.00
#
_symmetry.space_group_name_H-M   'P 1'
#
loop_
_entity.id
_entity.type
_entity.pdbx_description
1 polymer ?
#
loop_
_entity_poly.entity_id
_entity_poly.type
_entity_poly.pdbx_seq_one_letter_code
_entity_poly.pdbx_strand_id
1 'polypeptide(L)'
;MCSSDLLCGLSLGGILALDYALDHPENVKTLVLIGTPHKVPKFAFALQNVVFRFLPKSTFASMAFDKRDTFALGNTMKDLDFSGRLEEIRCPTLILCGEKDGANLKSARFLAGHIPGAELQVIGNTGHVVNEENPKALAERLNEFYRRHL
;
A
#
# COMPACT_ATOMS: atom_id res chain seq x y z
N MET A 1 -24.90 0.02 -11.86
CA MET A 1 -23.60 0.03 -12.56
C MET A 1 -22.81 -1.15 -12.04
N CYS A 2 -22.17 -1.95 -12.89
CA CYS A 2 -21.30 -3.00 -12.38
C CYS A 2 -20.00 -2.36 -11.91
N SER A 3 -19.55 -2.68 -10.71
CA SER A 3 -18.21 -2.31 -10.26
C SER A 3 -17.18 -2.91 -11.21
N SER A 4 -16.28 -2.11 -11.74
CA SER A 4 -15.34 -2.53 -12.78
C SER A 4 -13.88 -2.32 -12.41
N ASP A 5 -13.61 -1.66 -11.28
CA ASP A 5 -12.26 -1.23 -10.96
C ASP A 5 -11.50 -2.33 -10.20
N LEU A 6 -10.37 -2.71 -10.78
CA LEU A 6 -9.39 -3.59 -10.14
C LEU A 6 -8.28 -2.70 -9.57
N LEU A 7 -8.28 -2.52 -8.26
CA LEU A 7 -7.26 -1.70 -7.61
C LEU A 7 -6.08 -2.55 -7.17
N CYS A 8 -4.88 -2.12 -7.57
CA CYS A 8 -3.64 -2.75 -7.14
C CYS A 8 -2.60 -1.67 -6.85
N GLY A 9 -2.11 -1.62 -5.63
CA GLY A 9 -1.19 -0.58 -5.21
C GLY A 9 -0.04 -1.08 -4.34
N LEU A 10 1.18 -0.61 -4.65
CA LEU A 10 2.37 -0.80 -3.83
C LEU A 10 2.60 0.44 -2.95
N SER A 11 2.84 0.24 -1.65
CA SER A 11 3.24 1.30 -0.71
C SER A 11 2.27 2.49 -0.74
N LEU A 12 2.70 3.65 -1.23
CA LEU A 12 1.86 4.83 -1.45
C LEU A 12 0.66 4.53 -2.37
N GLY A 13 0.88 3.79 -3.45
CA GLY A 13 -0.21 3.36 -4.35
C GLY A 13 -1.23 2.49 -3.63
N GLY A 14 -0.79 1.69 -2.66
CA GLY A 14 -1.68 0.91 -1.80
C GLY A 14 -2.50 1.77 -0.84
N ILE A 15 -1.92 2.84 -0.29
CA ILE A 15 -2.65 3.83 0.52
C ILE A 15 -3.77 4.47 -0.30
N LEU A 16 -3.46 4.93 -1.51
CA LEU A 16 -4.45 5.55 -2.40
C LEU A 16 -5.56 4.56 -2.81
N ALA A 17 -5.18 3.32 -3.10
CA ALA A 17 -6.14 2.27 -3.44
C ALA A 17 -7.08 1.93 -2.27
N LEU A 18 -6.54 1.87 -1.04
CA LEU A 18 -7.32 1.63 0.17
C LEU A 18 -8.27 2.78 0.48
N ASP A 19 -7.79 4.02 0.39
CA ASP A 19 -8.58 5.23 0.60
C ASP A 19 -9.75 5.28 -0.39
N TYR A 20 -9.46 5.09 -1.68
CA TYR A 20 -10.49 5.04 -2.72
C TYR A 20 -11.52 3.92 -2.48
N ALA A 21 -11.08 2.72 -2.09
CA ALA A 21 -11.97 1.60 -1.84
C ALA A 21 -12.91 1.83 -0.63
N LEU A 22 -12.45 2.60 0.36
CA LEU A 22 -13.26 3.01 1.51
C LEU A 22 -14.31 4.07 1.13
N ASP A 23 -13.95 5.00 0.24
CA ASP A 23 -14.84 6.10 -0.14
C ASP A 23 -15.78 5.75 -1.31
N HIS A 24 -15.43 4.74 -2.12
CA HIS A 24 -16.17 4.30 -3.30
C HIS A 24 -16.32 2.78 -3.38
N PRO A 25 -16.86 2.12 -2.34
CA PRO A 25 -16.91 0.65 -2.27
C PRO A 25 -17.72 0.01 -3.41
N GLU A 26 -18.69 0.75 -3.97
CA GLU A 26 -19.53 0.29 -5.09
C GLU A 26 -18.78 0.20 -6.41
N ASN A 27 -17.64 0.89 -6.56
CA ASN A 27 -16.85 0.92 -7.78
C ASN A 27 -15.74 -0.14 -7.80
N VAL A 28 -15.39 -0.72 -6.65
CA VAL A 28 -14.23 -1.61 -6.52
C VAL A 28 -14.63 -3.07 -6.57
N LYS A 29 -14.12 -3.79 -7.56
CA LYS A 29 -14.34 -5.23 -7.73
C LYS A 29 -13.34 -6.06 -6.92
N THR A 30 -12.07 -5.67 -6.94
CA THR A 30 -11.01 -6.31 -6.14
C THR A 30 -9.99 -5.28 -5.66
N LEU A 31 -9.36 -5.55 -4.51
CA LEU A 31 -8.33 -4.71 -3.92
C LEU A 31 -7.06 -5.51 -3.65
N VAL A 32 -5.93 -5.05 -4.16
CA VAL A 32 -4.61 -5.62 -3.88
C VAL A 32 -3.71 -4.57 -3.23
N LEU A 33 -3.24 -4.87 -2.04
CA LEU A 33 -2.39 -4.01 -1.21
C LEU A 33 -1.01 -4.65 -1.04
N ILE A 34 0.04 -3.99 -1.54
CA ILE A 34 1.41 -4.52 -1.52
C ILE A 34 2.28 -3.61 -0.64
N GLY A 35 2.85 -4.13 0.45
CA GLY A 35 3.70 -3.34 1.34
C GLY A 35 3.03 -2.05 1.84
N THR A 36 1.71 -2.11 2.07
CA THR A 36 0.89 -0.93 2.38
C THR A 36 0.79 -0.73 3.89
N PRO A 37 1.14 0.46 4.42
CA PRO A 37 0.89 0.78 5.80
C PRO A 37 -0.60 1.07 6.04
N HIS A 38 -1.17 0.58 7.14
CA HIS A 38 -2.55 0.89 7.55
C HIS A 38 -2.68 2.27 8.22
N LYS A 39 -1.57 2.82 8.67
CA LYS A 39 -1.45 4.18 9.22
C LYS A 39 -0.04 4.72 9.02
N VAL A 40 0.08 6.03 8.96
CA VAL A 40 1.37 6.72 8.89
C VAL A 40 1.76 7.19 10.28
N PRO A 41 2.83 6.65 10.90
CA PRO A 41 3.28 7.08 12.21
C PRO A 41 3.76 8.53 12.16
N LYS A 42 3.12 9.45 12.90
CA LYS A 42 3.47 10.89 12.92
C LYS A 42 4.95 11.15 13.21
N PHE A 43 5.54 10.36 14.10
CA PHE A 43 6.96 10.49 14.46
C PHE A 43 7.87 10.08 13.28
N ALA A 44 7.59 8.97 12.62
CA ALA A 44 8.39 8.51 11.48
C ALA A 44 8.35 9.53 10.33
N PHE A 45 7.18 10.13 10.12
CA PHE A 45 6.98 11.18 9.14
C PHE A 45 7.74 12.47 9.49
N ALA A 46 7.70 12.89 10.74
CA ALA A 46 8.47 14.06 11.20
C ALA A 46 9.98 13.84 11.03
N LEU A 47 10.49 12.65 11.38
CA LEU A 47 11.89 12.28 11.19
C LEU A 47 12.28 12.25 9.71
N GLN A 48 11.44 11.66 8.84
CA GLN A 48 11.63 11.64 7.39
C GLN A 48 11.72 13.06 6.82
N ASN A 49 10.84 13.98 7.24
CA ASN A 49 10.85 15.37 6.81
C ASN A 49 12.14 16.08 7.24
N VAL A 50 12.65 15.80 8.44
CA VAL A 50 13.95 16.35 8.89
C VAL A 50 15.06 15.83 7.99
N VAL A 51 15.12 14.54 7.73
CA VAL A 51 16.14 13.95 6.82
C VAL A 51 16.02 14.55 5.42
N PHE A 52 14.82 14.62 4.86
CA PHE A 52 14.57 15.18 3.53
C PHE A 52 14.97 16.65 3.41
N ARG A 53 14.91 17.42 4.51
CA ARG A 53 15.34 18.81 4.52
C ARG A 53 16.84 18.96 4.21
N PHE A 54 17.65 18.00 4.63
CA PHE A 54 19.10 17.99 4.45
C PHE A 54 19.57 17.29 3.17
N LEU A 55 18.70 16.54 2.49
CA LEU A 55 19.04 15.89 1.23
C LEU A 55 19.16 16.89 0.07
N PRO A 56 20.15 16.72 -0.82
CA PRO A 56 20.32 17.57 -2.00
C PRO A 56 19.16 17.38 -2.99
N LYS A 57 18.85 18.43 -3.75
CA LYS A 57 17.78 18.40 -4.77
C LYS A 57 17.96 17.30 -5.82
N SER A 58 19.21 16.93 -6.13
CA SER A 58 19.55 15.87 -7.08
C SER A 58 18.99 14.49 -6.67
N THR A 59 18.89 14.23 -5.36
CA THR A 59 18.31 12.98 -4.84
C THR A 59 16.81 12.88 -5.16
N PHE A 60 16.08 13.98 -5.08
CA PHE A 60 14.66 14.02 -5.44
C PHE A 60 14.43 13.94 -6.95
N ALA A 61 15.31 14.56 -7.74
CA ALA A 61 15.24 14.48 -9.20
C ALA A 61 15.42 13.05 -9.72
N SER A 62 16.26 12.23 -9.07
CA SER A 62 16.41 10.81 -9.42
C SER A 62 15.17 9.97 -9.10
N MET A 63 14.28 10.46 -8.22
CA MET A 63 13.00 9.83 -7.88
C MET A 63 11.84 10.35 -8.72
N ALA A 64 12.09 11.20 -9.72
CA ALA A 64 11.08 11.89 -10.54
C ALA A 64 10.11 12.78 -9.75
N PHE A 65 10.48 13.22 -8.54
CA PHE A 65 9.69 14.12 -7.71
C PHE A 65 10.41 15.45 -7.49
N ASP A 66 9.64 16.55 -7.41
CA ASP A 66 10.15 17.81 -6.86
C ASP A 66 10.16 17.73 -5.32
N LYS A 67 11.18 18.33 -4.71
CA LYS A 67 11.30 18.37 -3.24
C LYS A 67 10.05 18.99 -2.60
N ARG A 68 9.49 20.04 -3.21
CA ARG A 68 8.29 20.73 -2.73
C ARG A 68 7.07 19.80 -2.76
N ASP A 69 6.90 19.07 -3.85
CA ASP A 69 5.77 18.13 -4.03
C ASP A 69 5.86 16.96 -3.07
N THR A 70 7.08 16.46 -2.82
CA THR A 70 7.32 15.41 -1.81
C THR A 70 6.90 15.84 -0.41
N PHE A 71 7.21 17.08 -0.01
CA PHE A 71 6.77 17.61 1.28
C PHE A 71 5.26 17.86 1.33
N ALA A 72 4.67 18.36 0.23
CA ALA A 72 3.23 18.58 0.14
C ALA A 72 2.46 17.25 0.28
N LEU A 73 2.84 16.25 -0.50
CA LEU A 73 2.27 14.90 -0.42
C LEU A 73 2.40 14.32 0.98
N GLY A 74 3.59 14.42 1.56
CA GLY A 74 3.81 13.96 2.90
C GLY A 74 2.89 14.62 3.92
N ASN A 75 2.70 15.93 3.84
CA ASN A 75 1.80 16.65 4.75
C ASN A 75 0.33 16.22 4.64
N THR A 76 -0.12 15.78 3.47
CA THR A 76 -1.48 15.22 3.31
C THR A 76 -1.61 13.83 3.94
N MET A 77 -0.51 13.08 4.02
CA MET A 77 -0.50 11.71 4.52
C MET A 77 -0.29 11.58 6.04
N LYS A 78 0.20 12.62 6.71
CA LYS A 78 0.63 12.57 8.13
C LYS A 78 -0.46 12.16 9.13
N ASP A 79 -1.72 12.35 8.76
CA ASP A 79 -2.88 12.07 9.62
C ASP A 79 -3.69 10.84 9.14
N LEU A 80 -3.20 10.10 8.12
CA LEU A 80 -3.87 8.91 7.63
C LEU A 80 -3.80 7.77 8.65
N ASP A 81 -4.97 7.32 9.06
CA ASP A 81 -5.17 6.14 9.90
C ASP A 81 -6.47 5.44 9.47
N PHE A 82 -6.33 4.30 8.82
CA PHE A 82 -7.45 3.51 8.33
C PHE A 82 -7.98 2.49 9.36
N SER A 83 -7.37 2.41 10.54
CA SER A 83 -7.64 1.35 11.53
C SER A 83 -9.11 1.22 11.92
N GLY A 84 -9.86 2.33 11.93
CA GLY A 84 -11.27 2.34 12.32
C GLY A 84 -12.27 2.07 11.19
N ARG A 85 -11.80 1.94 9.94
CA ARG A 85 -12.67 1.81 8.76
C ARG A 85 -12.45 0.52 7.95
N LEU A 86 -11.48 -0.31 8.32
CA LEU A 86 -11.11 -1.50 7.53
C LEU A 86 -12.24 -2.52 7.39
N GLU A 87 -13.13 -2.59 8.37
CA GLU A 87 -14.32 -3.45 8.32
C GLU A 87 -15.37 -3.00 7.29
N GLU A 88 -15.24 -1.79 6.73
CA GLU A 88 -16.12 -1.29 5.66
C GLU A 88 -15.78 -1.88 4.29
N ILE A 89 -14.57 -2.42 4.09
CA ILE A 89 -14.15 -3.04 2.84
C ILE A 89 -14.99 -4.31 2.58
N ARG A 90 -15.60 -4.39 1.41
CA ARG A 90 -16.50 -5.49 1.01
C ARG A 90 -15.99 -6.32 -0.15
N CYS A 91 -15.05 -5.80 -0.94
CA CYS A 91 -14.51 -6.50 -2.09
C CYS A 91 -13.46 -7.54 -1.68
N PRO A 92 -13.28 -8.61 -2.47
CA PRO A 92 -12.17 -9.52 -2.31
C PRO A 92 -10.84 -8.76 -2.23
N THR A 93 -10.06 -9.02 -1.18
CA THR A 93 -8.83 -8.27 -0.90
C THR A 93 -7.64 -9.21 -0.73
N LEU A 94 -6.57 -8.93 -1.48
CA LEU A 94 -5.27 -9.59 -1.33
C LEU A 94 -4.26 -8.63 -0.73
N ILE A 95 -3.59 -9.05 0.32
CA ILE A 95 -2.52 -8.31 0.98
C ILE A 95 -1.20 -9.04 0.74
N LEU A 96 -0.25 -8.37 0.11
CA LEU A 96 1.08 -8.90 -0.17
C LEU A 96 2.15 -8.09 0.58
N CYS A 97 3.13 -8.78 1.11
CA CYS A 97 4.28 -8.13 1.76
C CYS A 97 5.54 -8.96 1.56
N GLY A 98 6.66 -8.30 1.33
CA GLY A 98 7.94 -8.98 1.33
C GLY A 98 8.34 -9.41 2.75
N GLU A 99 8.94 -10.58 2.89
CA GLU A 99 9.39 -11.14 4.17
C GLU A 99 10.37 -10.21 4.91
N LYS A 100 11.21 -9.51 4.15
CA LYS A 100 12.22 -8.57 4.67
C LYS A 100 11.69 -7.15 4.88
N ASP A 101 10.46 -6.86 4.47
CA ASP A 101 9.80 -5.56 4.71
C ASP A 101 9.25 -5.49 6.14
N GLY A 102 10.16 -5.47 7.11
CA GLY A 102 9.79 -5.47 8.53
C GLY A 102 8.94 -4.28 8.97
N ALA A 103 9.03 -3.15 8.28
CA ALA A 103 8.23 -1.97 8.56
C ALA A 103 6.74 -2.20 8.23
N ASN A 104 6.45 -2.81 7.09
CA ASN A 104 5.08 -3.00 6.61
C ASN A 104 4.49 -4.37 6.93
N LEU A 105 5.30 -5.37 7.32
CA LEU A 105 4.80 -6.70 7.65
C LEU A 105 3.80 -6.69 8.83
N LYS A 106 4.02 -5.80 9.80
CA LYS A 106 3.06 -5.59 10.90
C LYS A 106 1.75 -4.99 10.41
N SER A 107 1.83 -4.01 9.50
CA SER A 107 0.65 -3.42 8.85
C SER A 107 -0.10 -4.45 7.99
N ALA A 108 0.61 -5.27 7.22
CA ALA A 108 0.01 -6.31 6.40
C ALA A 108 -0.80 -7.30 7.25
N ARG A 109 -0.26 -7.74 8.39
CA ARG A 109 -0.98 -8.59 9.34
C ARG A 109 -2.19 -7.89 9.96
N PHE A 110 -2.05 -6.60 10.29
CA PHE A 110 -3.14 -5.81 10.84
C PHE A 110 -4.28 -5.66 9.82
N LEU A 111 -3.98 -5.29 8.58
CA LEU A 111 -4.94 -5.20 7.48
C LEU A 111 -5.68 -6.53 7.28
N ALA A 112 -4.95 -7.65 7.23
CA ALA A 112 -5.54 -8.98 7.05
C ALA A 112 -6.47 -9.40 8.20
N GLY A 113 -6.17 -8.96 9.40
CA GLY A 113 -7.01 -9.25 10.58
C GLY A 113 -8.26 -8.39 10.70
N HIS A 114 -8.34 -7.25 9.98
CA HIS A 114 -9.45 -6.30 10.11
C HIS A 114 -10.26 -6.11 8.82
N ILE A 115 -9.72 -6.45 7.65
CA ILE A 115 -10.50 -6.46 6.40
C ILE A 115 -11.21 -7.81 6.27
N PRO A 116 -12.54 -7.86 6.23
CA PRO A 116 -13.29 -9.10 6.16
C PRO A 116 -12.91 -9.95 4.93
N GLY A 117 -12.51 -11.20 5.16
CA GLY A 117 -12.15 -12.13 4.09
C GLY A 117 -10.86 -11.83 3.34
N ALA A 118 -10.03 -10.90 3.83
CA ALA A 118 -8.75 -10.61 3.20
C ALA A 118 -7.75 -11.76 3.30
N GLU A 119 -7.00 -11.99 2.22
CA GLU A 119 -5.93 -12.97 2.15
C GLU A 119 -4.57 -12.30 2.35
N LEU A 120 -3.76 -12.80 3.28
CA LEU A 120 -2.37 -12.36 3.45
C LEU A 120 -1.41 -13.37 2.84
N GLN A 121 -0.51 -12.89 1.99
CA GLN A 121 0.58 -13.71 1.46
C GLN A 121 1.91 -12.98 1.62
N VAL A 122 2.89 -13.66 2.22
CA VAL A 122 4.25 -13.15 2.40
C VAL A 122 5.16 -13.73 1.32
N ILE A 123 5.89 -12.86 0.63
CA ILE A 123 6.80 -13.27 -0.43
C ILE A 123 8.22 -13.41 0.16
N GLY A 124 8.73 -14.64 0.15
CA GLY A 124 10.01 -14.99 0.75
C GLY A 124 11.19 -14.27 0.11
N ASN A 125 12.22 -14.00 0.90
CA ASN A 125 13.47 -13.35 0.50
C ASN A 125 13.33 -11.97 -0.18
N THR A 126 12.18 -11.29 -0.06
CA THR A 126 11.82 -10.07 -0.76
C THR A 126 11.68 -8.92 0.23
N GLY A 127 12.17 -7.74 -0.11
CA GLY A 127 12.03 -6.50 0.64
C GLY A 127 10.76 -5.73 0.26
N HIS A 128 10.86 -4.40 0.30
CA HIS A 128 9.71 -3.51 0.10
C HIS A 128 9.27 -3.41 -1.36
N VAL A 129 10.22 -3.36 -2.30
CA VAL A 129 9.95 -3.11 -3.72
C VAL A 129 9.72 -4.45 -4.44
N VAL A 130 8.62 -5.10 -4.08
CA VAL A 130 8.30 -6.49 -4.48
C VAL A 130 8.29 -6.67 -5.99
N ASN A 131 7.81 -5.68 -6.74
CA ASN A 131 7.75 -5.71 -8.21
C ASN A 131 9.13 -5.68 -8.90
N GLU A 132 10.17 -5.21 -8.22
CA GLU A 132 11.54 -5.21 -8.72
C GLU A 132 12.32 -6.41 -8.18
N GLU A 133 12.16 -6.71 -6.89
CA GLU A 133 12.94 -7.74 -6.22
C GLU A 133 12.48 -9.17 -6.55
N ASN A 134 11.17 -9.38 -6.75
CA ASN A 134 10.61 -10.70 -7.06
C ASN A 134 9.35 -10.62 -7.96
N PRO A 135 9.48 -10.09 -9.20
CA PRO A 135 8.34 -9.88 -10.10
C PRO A 135 7.62 -11.19 -10.46
N LYS A 136 8.34 -12.30 -10.53
CA LYS A 136 7.77 -13.61 -10.85
C LYS A 136 6.81 -14.08 -9.76
N ALA A 137 7.25 -14.07 -8.51
CA ALA A 137 6.40 -14.47 -7.40
C ALA A 137 5.20 -13.53 -7.26
N LEU A 138 5.39 -12.22 -7.45
CA LEU A 138 4.28 -11.26 -7.46
C LEU A 138 3.26 -11.61 -8.54
N ALA A 139 3.69 -11.84 -9.77
CA ALA A 139 2.82 -12.18 -10.89
C ALA A 139 2.03 -13.48 -10.64
N GLU A 140 2.68 -14.51 -10.07
CA GLU A 140 2.03 -15.77 -9.71
C GLU A 140 0.89 -15.53 -8.70
N ARG A 141 1.13 -14.74 -7.64
CA ARG A 141 0.12 -14.45 -6.61
C ARG A 141 -1.04 -13.62 -7.15
N LEU A 142 -0.75 -12.60 -7.96
CA LEU A 142 -1.78 -11.80 -8.61
C LEU A 142 -2.65 -12.63 -9.56
N ASN A 143 -2.03 -13.48 -10.39
CA ASN A 143 -2.76 -14.33 -11.31
C ASN A 143 -3.64 -15.35 -10.57
N GLU A 144 -3.16 -15.95 -9.48
CA GLU A 144 -3.94 -16.86 -8.66
C GLU A 144 -5.16 -16.16 -8.05
N PHE A 145 -4.96 -14.97 -7.49
CA PHE A 145 -6.04 -14.17 -6.90
C PHE A 145 -7.08 -13.77 -7.94
N TYR A 146 -6.64 -13.19 -9.05
CA TYR A 146 -7.56 -12.72 -10.09
C TYR A 146 -8.36 -13.85 -10.77
N ARG A 147 -7.75 -15.02 -10.98
CA ARG A 147 -8.51 -16.20 -11.52
C ARG A 147 -9.66 -16.63 -10.63
N ARG A 148 -9.62 -16.37 -9.32
CA ARG A 148 -10.69 -16.74 -8.39
C ARG A 148 -11.79 -15.69 -8.29
N HIS A 149 -11.50 -14.44 -8.69
CA HIS A 149 -12.39 -13.31 -8.43
C HIS A 149 -12.83 -12.53 -9.69
N LEU A 150 -12.32 -12.89 -10.86
CA LEU A 150 -12.72 -12.34 -12.16
C LEU A 150 -13.37 -13.36 -13.06
#